data_8c28bd87fbf8157daff993ad6d8f2166
#
_entry.id   8c28bd87fbf8157daff993ad6d8f2166
#
_cell.length_a   1.000
_cell.length_b   1.000
_cell.length_c   1.000
_cell.angle_alpha   90.00
_cell.angle_beta   90.00
_cell.angle_gamma   90.00
#
_symmetry.space_group_name_H-M   'P 1'
#
loop_
_entity.id
_entity.type
_entity.pdbx_description
1 polymer ?
#
loop_
_entity_poly.entity_id
_entity_poly.type
_entity_poly.pdbx_seq_one_letter_code
_entity_poly.pdbx_strand_id
1 'polypeptide(L)'
;MSLELQVRQLATPSQLLVRDLHLRIAPGTVHTLMGESGSGKSSLLAAVCGTLDPALRFDGQVLLNGLRIDGLPPQARRVGILFQDALLFPHMTVRENLLFAVPRGDAATRESQVNQALLAMEIAPLAQADPATLSGGQRVRVALARALLAQPQALLLDEPFSRLDAALRARMRELVFDLVRQRNIPALLVTHDAQDVADPALLTRLAEPG
;
A
#
# COMPACT_ATOMS: atom_id res chain seq x y z
N MET A 1 16.73 -0.73 4.10
CA MET A 1 15.55 0.17 4.30
C MET A 1 14.66 -0.48 5.35
N SER A 2 14.10 0.24 6.33
CA SER A 2 13.15 -0.31 7.31
C SER A 2 11.98 0.66 7.50
N LEU A 3 10.80 0.13 7.81
CA LEU A 3 9.66 0.93 8.27
C LEU A 3 9.40 0.55 9.73
N GLU A 4 9.33 1.56 10.62
CA GLU A 4 9.08 1.36 12.04
C GLU A 4 7.88 2.19 12.47
N LEU A 5 6.95 1.57 13.17
CA LEU A 5 5.79 2.20 13.76
C LEU A 5 5.87 2.05 15.28
N GLN A 6 5.80 3.16 15.99
CA GLN A 6 5.72 3.22 17.45
C GLN A 6 4.46 3.99 17.80
N VAL A 7 3.35 3.29 17.95
CA VAL A 7 2.03 3.88 18.19
C VAL A 7 1.67 3.71 19.65
N ARG A 8 1.60 4.82 20.38
CA ARG A 8 1.05 4.83 21.73
C ARG A 8 -0.47 4.76 21.67
N GLN A 9 -1.05 5.56 20.79
CA GLN A 9 -2.50 5.64 20.64
C GLN A 9 -2.92 6.12 19.26
N LEU A 10 -3.95 5.48 18.70
CA LEU A 10 -4.77 5.99 17.59
C LEU A 10 -6.24 5.91 18.03
N ALA A 11 -6.93 7.02 18.02
CA ALA A 11 -8.29 7.10 18.56
C ALA A 11 -9.19 8.07 17.78
N THR A 12 -10.48 7.79 17.77
CA THR A 12 -11.54 8.78 17.51
C THR A 12 -11.82 9.59 18.78
N PRO A 13 -12.66 10.62 18.77
CA PRO A 13 -13.07 11.32 19.97
C PRO A 13 -13.76 10.42 21.01
N SER A 14 -14.37 9.31 20.58
CA SER A 14 -15.21 8.43 21.40
C SER A 14 -14.64 7.02 21.58
N GLN A 15 -13.60 6.62 20.82
CA GLN A 15 -13.15 5.23 20.80
C GLN A 15 -11.65 5.11 20.58
N LEU A 16 -11.01 4.26 21.36
CA LEU A 16 -9.62 3.85 21.15
C LEU A 16 -9.58 2.75 20.08
N LEU A 17 -8.83 2.98 18.98
CA LEU A 17 -8.71 2.05 17.88
C LEU A 17 -7.44 1.19 17.97
N VAL A 18 -6.29 1.82 18.25
CA VAL A 18 -5.01 1.11 18.38
C VAL A 18 -4.26 1.65 19.59
N ARG A 19 -3.68 0.75 20.38
CA ARG A 19 -2.88 1.07 21.57
C ARG A 19 -1.60 0.24 21.60
N ASP A 20 -0.52 0.87 22.02
CA ASP A 20 0.77 0.25 22.34
C ASP A 20 1.27 -0.72 21.22
N LEU A 21 1.16 -0.29 19.97
CA LEU A 21 1.61 -1.06 18.80
C LEU A 21 3.04 -0.68 18.43
N HIS A 22 3.92 -1.69 18.42
CA HIS A 22 5.28 -1.56 17.95
C HIS A 22 5.52 -2.54 16.80
N LEU A 23 5.86 -2.01 15.62
CA LEU A 23 6.21 -2.82 14.45
C LEU A 23 7.56 -2.36 13.91
N ARG A 24 8.39 -3.32 13.51
CA ARG A 24 9.60 -3.07 12.74
C ARG A 24 9.63 -4.00 11.55
N ILE A 25 9.57 -3.43 10.37
CA ILE A 25 9.45 -4.14 9.10
C ILE A 25 10.78 -4.03 8.36
N ALA A 26 11.42 -5.17 8.13
CA ALA A 26 12.69 -5.23 7.43
C ALA A 26 12.50 -5.03 5.91
N PRO A 27 13.55 -4.63 5.18
CA PRO A 27 13.47 -4.52 3.73
C PRO A 27 13.19 -5.90 3.09
N GLY A 28 12.43 -5.90 2.01
CA GLY A 28 12.05 -7.11 1.30
C GLY A 28 11.07 -8.03 2.03
N THR A 29 10.51 -7.58 3.18
CA THR A 29 9.53 -8.36 3.94
C THR A 29 8.15 -7.71 3.93
N VAL A 30 7.12 -8.57 4.07
CA VAL A 30 5.72 -8.15 4.24
C VAL A 30 5.30 -8.50 5.66
N HIS A 31 5.07 -7.49 6.48
CA HIS A 31 4.46 -7.65 7.79
C HIS A 31 2.93 -7.58 7.65
N THR A 32 2.23 -8.57 8.16
CA THR A 32 0.77 -8.61 8.11
C THR A 32 0.16 -8.13 9.41
N LEU A 33 -0.75 -7.17 9.33
CA LEU A 33 -1.55 -6.68 10.44
C LEU A 33 -2.99 -7.14 10.25
N MET A 34 -3.44 -8.05 11.09
CA MET A 34 -4.82 -8.55 11.08
C MET A 34 -5.67 -7.89 12.17
N GLY A 35 -6.96 -7.82 11.91
CA GLY A 35 -7.97 -7.36 12.88
C GLY A 35 -9.34 -7.30 12.23
N GLU A 36 -10.38 -7.21 13.03
CA GLU A 36 -11.74 -7.08 12.55
C GLU A 36 -12.01 -5.78 11.81
N SER A 37 -13.14 -5.71 11.11
CA SER A 37 -13.59 -4.45 10.50
C SER A 37 -13.78 -3.39 11.60
N GLY A 38 -13.29 -2.18 11.33
CA GLY A 38 -13.37 -1.08 12.32
C GLY A 38 -12.25 -1.06 13.36
N SER A 39 -11.33 -2.04 13.41
CA SER A 39 -10.21 -2.06 14.37
C SER A 39 -9.12 -0.99 14.13
N GLY A 40 -9.32 -0.06 13.20
CA GLY A 40 -8.39 1.04 12.97
C GLY A 40 -7.25 0.74 11.98
N LYS A 41 -7.26 -0.40 11.27
CA LYS A 41 -6.20 -0.78 10.30
C LYS A 41 -5.98 0.27 9.22
N SER A 42 -7.04 0.66 8.51
CA SER A 42 -6.95 1.66 7.44
C SER A 42 -6.61 3.05 8.00
N SER A 43 -7.08 3.38 9.21
CA SER A 43 -6.70 4.62 9.91
C SER A 43 -5.22 4.63 10.27
N LEU A 44 -4.66 3.48 10.66
CA LEU A 44 -3.22 3.35 10.89
C LEU A 44 -2.43 3.56 9.61
N LEU A 45 -2.85 2.96 8.48
CA LEU A 45 -2.21 3.21 7.18
C LEU A 45 -2.30 4.69 6.78
N ALA A 46 -3.46 5.33 7.02
CA ALA A 46 -3.63 6.76 6.76
C ALA A 46 -2.69 7.62 7.63
N ALA A 47 -2.47 7.26 8.90
CA ALA A 47 -1.50 7.92 9.76
C ALA A 47 -0.07 7.80 9.21
N VAL A 48 0.32 6.61 8.71
CA VAL A 48 1.63 6.40 8.06
C VAL A 48 1.76 7.21 6.77
N CYS A 49 0.72 7.24 5.94
CA CYS A 49 0.69 8.02 4.70
C CYS A 49 0.64 9.54 4.91
N GLY A 50 0.18 10.00 6.07
CA GLY A 50 -0.05 11.43 6.33
C GLY A 50 -1.38 11.95 5.79
N THR A 51 -2.35 11.05 5.61
CA THR A 51 -3.71 11.35 5.12
C THR A 51 -4.76 11.03 6.19
N LEU A 52 -4.36 11.00 7.45
CA LEU A 52 -5.25 10.73 8.57
C LEU A 52 -6.34 11.81 8.65
N ASP A 53 -7.59 11.38 8.85
CA ASP A 53 -8.71 12.30 9.08
C ASP A 53 -8.40 13.18 10.31
N PRO A 54 -8.58 14.51 10.22
CA PRO A 54 -8.37 15.43 11.34
C PRO A 54 -9.20 15.14 12.61
N ALA A 55 -10.32 14.41 12.48
CA ALA A 55 -11.11 13.95 13.60
C ALA A 55 -10.42 12.84 14.41
N LEU A 56 -9.43 12.17 13.84
CA LEU A 56 -8.66 11.11 14.49
C LEU A 56 -7.40 11.69 15.16
N ARG A 57 -7.06 11.17 16.33
CA ARG A 57 -5.83 11.52 17.05
C ARG A 57 -4.81 10.40 16.94
N PHE A 58 -3.62 10.74 16.48
CA PHE A 58 -2.47 9.84 16.42
C PHE A 58 -1.40 10.33 17.39
N ASP A 59 -1.05 9.51 18.37
CA ASP A 59 0.10 9.70 19.25
C ASP A 59 1.10 8.58 19.01
N GLY A 60 2.22 8.92 18.43
CA GLY A 60 3.23 7.94 18.05
C GLY A 60 4.29 8.53 17.15
N GLN A 61 5.11 7.63 16.60
CA GLN A 61 6.16 7.97 15.64
C GLN A 61 6.15 6.96 14.49
N VAL A 62 6.40 7.48 13.29
CA VAL A 62 6.65 6.67 12.09
C VAL A 62 8.05 6.98 11.59
N LEU A 63 8.90 5.95 11.53
CA LEU A 63 10.27 6.10 11.03
C LEU A 63 10.43 5.29 9.74
N LEU A 64 11.01 5.90 8.73
CA LEU A 64 11.42 5.26 7.49
C LEU A 64 12.94 5.41 7.34
N ASN A 65 13.65 4.28 7.32
CA ASN A 65 15.12 4.26 7.30
C ASN A 65 15.77 5.03 8.47
N GLY A 66 15.16 4.96 9.65
CA GLY A 66 15.60 5.69 10.85
C GLY A 66 15.25 7.18 10.88
N LEU A 67 14.64 7.72 9.82
CA LEU A 67 14.18 9.10 9.76
C LEU A 67 12.70 9.20 10.12
N ARG A 68 12.37 10.10 11.01
CA ARG A 68 10.98 10.37 11.41
C ARG A 68 10.21 11.05 10.28
N ILE A 69 9.08 10.46 9.86
CA ILE A 69 8.29 10.93 8.72
C ILE A 69 6.87 11.40 9.07
N ASP A 70 6.38 11.14 10.27
CA ASP A 70 5.00 11.50 10.69
C ASP A 70 4.73 13.02 10.68
N GLY A 71 5.75 13.86 10.82
CA GLY A 71 5.64 15.31 10.66
C GLY A 71 5.74 15.83 9.22
N LEU A 72 6.01 14.95 8.25
CA LEU A 72 6.14 15.34 6.84
C LEU A 72 4.79 15.30 6.11
N PRO A 73 4.59 16.16 5.10
CA PRO A 73 3.42 16.08 4.24
C PRO A 73 3.46 14.78 3.41
N PRO A 74 2.30 14.24 2.97
CA PRO A 74 2.19 12.93 2.32
C PRO A 74 3.19 12.70 1.18
N GLN A 75 3.37 13.67 0.30
CA GLN A 75 4.26 13.58 -0.86
C GLN A 75 5.75 13.48 -0.49
N ALA A 76 6.14 13.91 0.70
CA ALA A 76 7.52 13.85 1.18
C ALA A 76 7.85 12.55 1.94
N ARG A 77 6.85 11.77 2.32
CA ARG A 77 7.03 10.53 3.10
C ARG A 77 7.61 9.37 2.30
N ARG A 78 7.53 9.42 0.98
CA ARG A 78 7.98 8.34 0.07
C ARG A 78 7.38 6.98 0.39
N VAL A 79 6.14 6.96 0.84
CA VAL A 79 5.36 5.76 1.13
C VAL A 79 4.35 5.57 0.02
N GLY A 80 4.38 4.42 -0.64
CA GLY A 80 3.35 4.01 -1.61
C GLY A 80 2.19 3.34 -0.88
N ILE A 81 0.97 3.51 -1.40
CA ILE A 81 -0.20 2.82 -0.86
C ILE A 81 -1.03 2.21 -1.98
N LEU A 82 -1.48 0.99 -1.76
CA LEU A 82 -2.50 0.31 -2.53
C LEU A 82 -3.74 0.20 -1.65
N PHE A 83 -4.79 0.95 -2.00
CA PHE A 83 -6.07 0.93 -1.31
C PHE A 83 -6.92 -0.26 -1.73
N GLN A 84 -7.90 -0.64 -0.94
CA GLN A 84 -8.91 -1.64 -1.25
C GLN A 84 -9.63 -1.32 -2.59
N ASP A 85 -9.94 -0.06 -2.82
CA ASP A 85 -10.32 0.47 -4.13
C ASP A 85 -9.08 0.96 -4.86
N ALA A 86 -8.94 0.58 -6.13
CA ALA A 86 -7.76 0.92 -6.92
C ALA A 86 -7.54 2.44 -7.12
N LEU A 87 -8.57 3.25 -6.90
CA LEU A 87 -8.57 4.72 -7.00
C LEU A 87 -7.84 5.23 -8.26
N LEU A 88 -8.10 4.59 -9.41
CA LEU A 88 -7.58 5.05 -10.69
C LEU A 88 -8.28 6.34 -11.11
N PHE A 89 -7.55 7.23 -11.78
CA PHE A 89 -8.12 8.46 -12.33
C PHE A 89 -9.03 8.11 -13.52
N PRO A 90 -10.36 8.32 -13.41
CA PRO A 90 -11.31 7.84 -14.41
C PRO A 90 -11.25 8.61 -15.74
N HIS A 91 -10.67 9.80 -15.76
CA HIS A 91 -10.48 10.64 -16.93
C HIS A 91 -9.14 10.41 -17.64
N MET A 92 -8.36 9.44 -17.18
CA MET A 92 -7.05 9.06 -17.72
C MET A 92 -7.09 7.61 -18.19
N THR A 93 -6.42 7.30 -19.29
CA THR A 93 -6.15 5.92 -19.71
C THR A 93 -5.27 5.20 -18.68
N VAL A 94 -5.14 3.88 -18.80
CA VAL A 94 -4.19 3.09 -17.99
C VAL A 94 -2.78 3.68 -18.08
N ARG A 95 -2.29 3.94 -19.30
CA ARG A 95 -0.96 4.53 -19.54
C ARG A 95 -0.80 5.87 -18.82
N GLU A 96 -1.76 6.76 -18.94
CA GLU A 96 -1.73 8.08 -18.30
C GLU A 96 -1.76 7.98 -16.77
N ASN A 97 -2.53 7.06 -16.19
CA ASN A 97 -2.51 6.75 -14.77
C ASN A 97 -1.11 6.34 -14.30
N LEU A 98 -0.40 5.52 -15.09
CA LEU A 98 0.96 5.11 -14.78
C LEU A 98 1.97 6.25 -14.95
N LEU A 99 1.88 6.99 -16.07
CA LEU A 99 2.78 8.10 -16.37
C LEU A 99 2.68 9.23 -15.32
N PHE A 100 1.47 9.45 -14.77
CA PHE A 100 1.25 10.40 -13.69
C PHE A 100 2.12 10.12 -12.46
N ALA A 101 2.35 8.84 -12.14
CA ALA A 101 3.12 8.44 -10.97
C ALA A 101 4.64 8.49 -11.17
N VAL A 102 5.11 8.46 -12.41
CA VAL A 102 6.54 8.50 -12.69
C VAL A 102 7.11 9.86 -12.29
N PRO A 103 8.20 9.93 -11.50
CA PRO A 103 8.86 11.17 -11.14
C PRO A 103 9.19 12.04 -12.36
N ARG A 104 9.26 13.35 -12.15
CA ARG A 104 9.66 14.29 -13.22
C ARG A 104 11.05 13.95 -13.74
N GLY A 105 11.23 14.06 -15.05
CA GLY A 105 12.49 13.73 -15.71
C GLY A 105 12.33 13.74 -17.23
N ASP A 106 13.30 13.16 -17.91
CA ASP A 106 13.29 13.00 -19.37
C ASP A 106 12.08 12.20 -19.85
N ALA A 107 11.41 12.67 -20.89
CA ALA A 107 10.17 12.09 -21.40
C ALA A 107 10.38 10.64 -21.89
N ALA A 108 11.47 10.37 -22.61
CA ALA A 108 11.76 9.04 -23.15
C ALA A 108 12.02 8.02 -22.02
N THR A 109 12.74 8.43 -20.99
CA THR A 109 12.99 7.62 -19.79
C THR A 109 11.69 7.29 -19.06
N ARG A 110 10.81 8.28 -18.85
CA ARG A 110 9.51 8.10 -18.22
C ARG A 110 8.61 7.13 -18.99
N GLU A 111 8.54 7.29 -20.31
CA GLU A 111 7.80 6.38 -21.19
C GLU A 111 8.37 4.95 -21.14
N SER A 112 9.69 4.81 -21.13
CA SER A 112 10.34 3.50 -20.98
C SER A 112 9.95 2.81 -19.66
N GLN A 113 9.93 3.55 -18.55
CA GLN A 113 9.51 3.01 -17.23
C GLN A 113 8.04 2.56 -17.25
N VAL A 114 7.15 3.33 -17.87
CA VAL A 114 5.74 2.95 -18.03
C VAL A 114 5.62 1.67 -18.87
N ASN A 115 6.32 1.57 -20.00
CA ASN A 115 6.29 0.39 -20.84
C ASN A 115 6.79 -0.86 -20.11
N GLN A 116 7.88 -0.74 -19.35
CA GLN A 116 8.40 -1.83 -18.51
C GLN A 116 7.37 -2.26 -17.44
N ALA A 117 6.71 -1.30 -16.78
CA ALA A 117 5.69 -1.59 -15.79
C ALA A 117 4.46 -2.29 -16.40
N LEU A 118 4.01 -1.83 -17.58
CA LEU A 118 2.91 -2.47 -18.33
C LEU A 118 3.22 -3.93 -18.67
N LEU A 119 4.45 -4.22 -19.10
CA LEU A 119 4.90 -5.58 -19.41
C LEU A 119 5.02 -6.43 -18.13
N ALA A 120 5.68 -5.93 -17.09
CA ALA A 120 5.88 -6.65 -15.84
C ALA A 120 4.56 -7.02 -15.14
N MET A 121 3.51 -6.20 -15.30
CA MET A 121 2.17 -6.45 -14.75
C MET A 121 1.25 -7.21 -15.70
N GLU A 122 1.73 -7.59 -16.89
CA GLU A 122 0.92 -8.26 -17.94
C GLU A 122 -0.34 -7.46 -18.33
N ILE A 123 -0.23 -6.14 -18.38
CA ILE A 123 -1.32 -5.21 -18.74
C ILE A 123 -1.00 -4.36 -19.98
N ALA A 124 0.04 -4.70 -20.74
CA ALA A 124 0.44 -3.96 -21.93
C ALA A 124 -0.70 -3.80 -22.96
N PRO A 125 -1.55 -4.82 -23.24
CA PRO A 125 -2.67 -4.65 -24.16
C PRO A 125 -3.73 -3.65 -23.69
N LEU A 126 -3.73 -3.31 -22.40
CA LEU A 126 -4.70 -2.41 -21.77
C LEU A 126 -4.20 -0.97 -21.65
N ALA A 127 -3.04 -0.65 -22.21
CA ALA A 127 -2.39 0.66 -22.03
C ALA A 127 -3.32 1.85 -22.38
N GLN A 128 -4.16 1.71 -23.40
CA GLN A 128 -5.09 2.75 -23.86
C GLN A 128 -6.51 2.55 -23.33
N ALA A 129 -6.74 1.56 -22.47
CA ALA A 129 -8.07 1.27 -21.96
C ALA A 129 -8.52 2.33 -20.94
N ASP A 130 -9.83 2.54 -20.88
CA ASP A 130 -10.49 3.27 -19.82
C ASP A 130 -10.47 2.42 -18.53
N PRO A 131 -10.04 2.95 -17.39
CA PRO A 131 -10.04 2.25 -16.10
C PRO A 131 -11.41 1.66 -15.71
N ALA A 132 -12.51 2.27 -16.13
CA ALA A 132 -13.86 1.77 -15.86
C ALA A 132 -14.15 0.41 -16.51
N THR A 133 -13.48 0.11 -17.64
CA THR A 133 -13.68 -1.14 -18.41
C THR A 133 -12.84 -2.32 -17.88
N LEU A 134 -11.94 -2.08 -16.94
CA LEU A 134 -11.04 -3.09 -16.41
C LEU A 134 -11.75 -4.07 -15.47
N SER A 135 -11.33 -5.33 -15.48
CA SER A 135 -11.68 -6.29 -14.42
C SER A 135 -11.08 -5.89 -13.06
N GLY A 136 -11.58 -6.47 -11.97
CA GLY A 136 -11.05 -6.23 -10.62
C GLY A 136 -9.54 -6.46 -10.53
N GLY A 137 -9.05 -7.59 -11.04
CA GLY A 137 -7.62 -7.91 -11.04
C GLY A 137 -6.78 -6.99 -11.92
N GLN A 138 -7.30 -6.59 -13.08
CA GLN A 138 -6.62 -5.62 -13.93
C GLN A 138 -6.49 -4.26 -13.22
N ARG A 139 -7.54 -3.79 -12.54
CA ARG A 139 -7.49 -2.56 -11.74
C ARG A 139 -6.43 -2.63 -10.64
N VAL A 140 -6.35 -3.75 -9.92
CA VAL A 140 -5.33 -3.96 -8.86
C VAL A 140 -3.92 -3.93 -9.46
N ARG A 141 -3.67 -4.59 -10.60
CA ARG A 141 -2.37 -4.56 -11.30
C ARG A 141 -1.98 -3.15 -11.73
N VAL A 142 -2.90 -2.37 -12.29
CA VAL A 142 -2.65 -0.98 -12.67
C VAL A 142 -2.32 -0.13 -11.43
N ALA A 143 -3.09 -0.26 -10.35
CA ALA A 143 -2.87 0.49 -9.12
C ALA A 143 -1.52 0.13 -8.46
N LEU A 144 -1.14 -1.15 -8.47
CA LEU A 144 0.15 -1.62 -7.98
C LEU A 144 1.30 -1.06 -8.83
N ALA A 145 1.19 -1.15 -10.16
CA ALA A 145 2.16 -0.54 -11.08
C ALA A 145 2.35 0.95 -10.80
N ARG A 146 1.24 1.67 -10.64
CA ARG A 146 1.23 3.10 -10.31
C ARG A 146 1.94 3.39 -8.99
N ALA A 147 1.64 2.62 -7.94
CA ALA A 147 2.27 2.78 -6.64
C ALA A 147 3.79 2.54 -6.70
N LEU A 148 4.25 1.55 -7.48
CA LEU A 148 5.67 1.23 -7.62
C LEU A 148 6.44 2.19 -8.54
N LEU A 149 5.79 2.76 -9.56
CA LEU A 149 6.38 3.78 -10.43
C LEU A 149 6.70 5.08 -9.70
N ALA A 150 5.99 5.38 -8.60
CA ALA A 150 6.32 6.49 -7.71
C ALA A 150 7.63 6.29 -6.92
N GLN A 151 8.31 5.15 -7.09
CA GLN A 151 9.57 4.78 -6.43
C GLN A 151 9.50 4.90 -4.90
N PRO A 152 8.51 4.26 -4.26
CA PRO A 152 8.35 4.34 -2.82
C PRO A 152 9.49 3.62 -2.09
N GLN A 153 9.76 4.05 -0.87
CA GLN A 153 10.71 3.41 0.03
C GLN A 153 10.02 2.46 1.04
N ALA A 154 8.70 2.48 1.10
CA ALA A 154 7.85 1.52 1.80
C ALA A 154 6.53 1.37 1.05
N LEU A 155 5.86 0.22 1.19
CA LEU A 155 4.57 -0.07 0.56
C LEU A 155 3.53 -0.41 1.62
N LEU A 156 2.38 0.24 1.55
CA LEU A 156 1.21 -0.07 2.36
C LEU A 156 0.14 -0.72 1.48
N LEU A 157 -0.51 -1.75 2.03
CA LEU A 157 -1.48 -2.56 1.31
C LEU A 157 -2.75 -2.66 2.17
N ASP A 158 -3.82 -1.96 1.76
CA ASP A 158 -5.10 -1.92 2.46
C ASP A 158 -6.08 -2.90 1.83
N GLU A 159 -6.21 -4.10 2.40
CA GLU A 159 -7.07 -5.19 1.92
C GLU A 159 -6.99 -5.43 0.39
N PRO A 160 -5.78 -5.51 -0.20
CA PRO A 160 -5.59 -5.40 -1.64
C PRO A 160 -6.19 -6.56 -2.43
N PHE A 161 -6.55 -7.65 -1.77
CA PHE A 161 -7.03 -8.87 -2.42
C PHE A 161 -8.49 -9.20 -2.11
N SER A 162 -9.17 -8.41 -1.28
CA SER A 162 -10.51 -8.69 -0.76
C SER A 162 -11.60 -8.80 -1.84
N ARG A 163 -11.40 -8.15 -2.99
CA ARG A 163 -12.37 -8.11 -4.11
C ARG A 163 -12.04 -9.05 -5.26
N LEU A 164 -11.09 -9.97 -5.05
CA LEU A 164 -10.64 -10.91 -6.08
C LEU A 164 -11.20 -12.32 -5.81
N ASP A 165 -11.50 -13.05 -6.87
CA ASP A 165 -11.78 -14.48 -6.76
C ASP A 165 -10.55 -15.25 -6.24
N ALA A 166 -10.75 -16.46 -5.74
CA ALA A 166 -9.70 -17.22 -5.05
C ALA A 166 -8.46 -17.48 -5.92
N ALA A 167 -8.64 -17.80 -7.20
CA ALA A 167 -7.53 -18.12 -8.10
C ALA A 167 -6.71 -16.86 -8.43
N LEU A 168 -7.40 -15.76 -8.74
CA LEU A 168 -6.75 -14.46 -9.03
C LEU A 168 -6.09 -13.89 -7.77
N ARG A 169 -6.72 -14.04 -6.60
CA ARG A 169 -6.18 -13.64 -5.31
C ARG A 169 -4.82 -14.28 -5.03
N ALA A 170 -4.72 -15.60 -5.19
CA ALA A 170 -3.47 -16.32 -4.98
C ALA A 170 -2.35 -15.78 -5.89
N ARG A 171 -2.62 -15.62 -7.19
CA ARG A 171 -1.67 -15.08 -8.16
C ARG A 171 -1.25 -13.64 -7.85
N MET A 172 -2.18 -12.78 -7.47
CA MET A 172 -1.89 -11.38 -7.12
C MET A 172 -1.08 -11.27 -5.84
N ARG A 173 -1.36 -12.12 -4.86
CA ARG A 173 -0.58 -12.18 -3.62
C ARG A 173 0.87 -12.54 -3.90
N GLU A 174 1.12 -13.62 -4.65
CA GLU A 174 2.46 -14.02 -5.06
C GLU A 174 3.19 -12.88 -5.78
N LEU A 175 2.54 -12.25 -6.77
CA LEU A 175 3.09 -11.12 -7.51
C LEU A 175 3.52 -9.97 -6.58
N VAL A 176 2.63 -9.57 -5.66
CA VAL A 176 2.92 -8.47 -4.72
C VAL A 176 4.10 -8.82 -3.82
N PHE A 177 4.13 -10.04 -3.27
CA PHE A 177 5.20 -10.45 -2.35
C PHE A 177 6.54 -10.59 -3.08
N ASP A 178 6.55 -11.09 -4.32
CA ASP A 178 7.75 -11.13 -5.14
C ASP A 178 8.27 -9.73 -5.46
N LEU A 179 7.41 -8.80 -5.80
CA LEU A 179 7.79 -7.41 -6.06
C LEU A 179 8.37 -6.72 -4.82
N VAL A 180 7.80 -6.94 -3.64
CA VAL A 180 8.34 -6.42 -2.38
C VAL A 180 9.74 -6.96 -2.15
N ARG A 181 9.97 -8.27 -2.36
CA ARG A 181 11.29 -8.90 -2.25
C ARG A 181 12.28 -8.34 -3.26
N GLN A 182 11.91 -8.29 -4.54
CA GLN A 182 12.77 -7.80 -5.63
C GLN A 182 13.15 -6.33 -5.47
N ARG A 183 12.21 -5.49 -5.02
CA ARG A 183 12.45 -4.06 -4.78
C ARG A 183 13.17 -3.79 -3.46
N ASN A 184 13.30 -4.81 -2.61
CA ASN A 184 13.92 -4.73 -1.29
C ASN A 184 13.36 -3.59 -0.42
N ILE A 185 12.04 -3.40 -0.43
CA ILE A 185 11.33 -2.40 0.37
C ILE A 185 10.50 -3.08 1.46
N PRO A 186 10.32 -2.45 2.64
CA PRO A 186 9.39 -2.94 3.65
C PRO A 186 7.95 -2.76 3.19
N ALA A 187 7.08 -3.73 3.47
CA ALA A 187 5.65 -3.63 3.20
C ALA A 187 4.81 -3.96 4.44
N LEU A 188 3.76 -3.17 4.67
CA LEU A 188 2.73 -3.43 5.69
C LEU A 188 1.42 -3.77 4.97
N LEU A 189 0.97 -5.00 5.15
CA LEU A 189 -0.30 -5.51 4.65
C LEU A 189 -1.32 -5.49 5.78
N VAL A 190 -2.47 -4.86 5.57
CA VAL A 190 -3.61 -5.01 6.46
C VAL A 190 -4.67 -5.86 5.79
N THR A 191 -5.22 -6.81 6.53
CA THR A 191 -6.26 -7.72 6.06
C THR A 191 -7.07 -8.28 7.23
N HIS A 192 -8.25 -8.80 6.96
CA HIS A 192 -9.03 -9.61 7.90
C HIS A 192 -8.99 -11.10 7.53
N ASP A 193 -8.36 -11.47 6.41
CA ASP A 193 -8.32 -12.84 5.90
C ASP A 193 -6.95 -13.50 6.17
N ALA A 194 -6.98 -14.63 6.86
CA ALA A 194 -5.79 -15.40 7.19
C ALA A 194 -5.05 -15.95 5.95
N GLN A 195 -5.74 -16.09 4.81
CA GLN A 195 -5.11 -16.55 3.57
C GLN A 195 -4.14 -15.51 2.98
N ASP A 196 -4.26 -14.24 3.35
CA ASP A 196 -3.38 -13.18 2.86
C ASP A 196 -2.09 -13.03 3.67
N VAL A 197 -1.95 -13.75 4.78
CA VAL A 197 -0.74 -13.70 5.60
C VAL A 197 0.47 -14.15 4.79
N ALA A 198 1.46 -13.25 4.67
CA ALA A 198 2.67 -13.52 3.90
C ALA A 198 3.62 -14.47 4.64
N ASP A 199 3.82 -14.21 5.92
CA ASP A 199 4.64 -15.00 6.82
C ASP A 199 3.99 -15.02 8.22
N PRO A 200 3.64 -16.19 8.76
CA PRO A 200 3.09 -16.28 10.12
C PRO A 200 3.99 -15.71 11.22
N ALA A 201 5.32 -15.70 11.02
CA ALA A 201 6.26 -15.09 11.96
C ALA A 201 6.21 -13.54 11.95
N LEU A 202 5.68 -12.96 10.87
CA LEU A 202 5.52 -11.51 10.68
C LEU A 202 4.04 -11.11 10.71
N LEU A 203 3.28 -11.72 11.62
CA LEU A 203 1.87 -11.46 11.85
C LEU A 203 1.65 -10.77 13.19
N THR A 204 0.97 -9.64 13.16
CA THR A 204 0.43 -8.97 14.36
C THR A 204 -1.09 -8.93 14.26
N ARG A 205 -1.76 -9.17 15.40
CA ARG A 205 -3.22 -9.04 15.51
C ARG A 205 -3.54 -7.81 16.33
N LEU A 206 -4.38 -6.93 15.78
CA LEU A 206 -4.97 -5.85 16.59
C LEU A 206 -6.01 -6.43 17.52
N ALA A 207 -5.98 -5.97 18.76
CA ALA A 207 -7.06 -6.26 19.71
C ALA A 207 -8.38 -5.64 19.21
N GLU A 208 -9.49 -6.19 19.64
CA GLU A 208 -10.80 -5.56 19.43
C GLU A 208 -10.79 -4.15 20.05
N PRO A 209 -11.41 -3.19 19.38
CA PRO A 209 -11.51 -1.84 19.90
C PRO A 209 -12.32 -1.86 21.20
N GLY A 210 -11.74 -1.33 22.26
CA GLY A 210 -12.36 -1.22 23.58
C GLY A 210 -13.38 -0.09 23.69
#